data_fcf36fbca0bd6526664b1380747238a0
#
_entry.id   fcf36fbca0bd6526664b1380747238a0
#
_cell.length_a   1.000
_cell.length_b   1.000
_cell.length_c   1.000
_cell.angle_alpha   90.00
_cell.angle_beta   90.00
_cell.angle_gamma   90.00
#
_symmetry.space_group_name_H-M   'P 1'
#
loop_
_entity.id
_entity.type
_entity.pdbx_description
1 polymer ?
#
loop_
_entity_poly.entity_id
_entity_poly.type
_entity_poly.pdbx_seq_one_letter_code
_entity_poly.pdbx_strand_id
1 'polypeptide(L)'
;PKNIISEVLRILGDYKGVKHEKDEKTEYNVSLPQCYQPLWKPSKDPLYTNAISYLKRRGIGGIDILRYSIGYCSSNGYANRIIIPSYDCDGKLNYFIARDMFPNSKFKYKNPPMSKDTVCFEMFINWNEPVVLCEGVFDAISIRRNVIPLLGKFPSKTLVKRLVEKQVKKIYVALDEDARQDAIKLSKFLMDYGIET
;
A
#
# COMPACT_ATOMS: atom_id res chain seq x y z
N PRO A 1 1.03 -30.13 17.23
CA PRO A 1 1.49 -28.79 16.90
C PRO A 1 0.66 -27.82 17.73
N LYS A 2 1.19 -27.49 18.91
CA LYS A 2 0.54 -26.54 19.82
C LYS A 2 0.79 -25.14 19.29
N ASN A 3 -0.29 -24.52 18.80
CA ASN A 3 -0.56 -23.08 18.78
C ASN A 3 0.61 -22.12 18.48
N ILE A 4 1.08 -22.12 17.24
CA ILE A 4 1.92 -21.04 16.68
C ILE A 4 1.21 -19.67 16.87
N ILE A 5 -0.11 -19.62 16.75
CA ILE A 5 -0.91 -18.41 16.98
C ILE A 5 -0.79 -17.88 18.41
N SER A 6 -0.82 -18.77 19.42
CA SER A 6 -0.68 -18.36 20.83
C SER A 6 0.71 -17.82 21.15
N GLU A 7 1.75 -18.41 20.55
CA GLU A 7 3.13 -17.97 20.71
C GLU A 7 3.39 -16.64 20.02
N VAL A 8 2.84 -16.46 18.83
CA VAL A 8 2.90 -15.20 18.07
C VAL A 8 2.23 -14.06 18.83
N LEU A 9 1.05 -14.31 19.40
CA LEU A 9 0.33 -13.31 20.19
C LEU A 9 1.03 -13.01 21.53
N ARG A 10 1.74 -14.00 22.12
CA ARG A 10 2.58 -13.80 23.32
C ARG A 10 3.81 -12.93 23.03
N ILE A 11 4.42 -13.10 21.87
CA ILE A 11 5.57 -12.29 21.40
C ILE A 11 5.13 -10.86 21.08
N LEU A 12 3.89 -10.65 20.65
CA LEU A 12 3.32 -9.33 20.39
C LEU A 12 2.82 -8.59 21.65
N GLY A 13 2.92 -9.22 22.83
CA GLY A 13 2.89 -8.52 24.12
C GLY A 13 1.54 -8.21 24.72
N ASP A 14 0.42 -8.84 24.29
CA ASP A 14 -0.86 -8.70 25.01
C ASP A 14 -1.78 -9.91 24.81
N TYR A 15 -1.43 -11.04 25.41
CA TYR A 15 -2.34 -12.17 25.44
C TYR A 15 -2.99 -12.37 26.83
N LYS A 16 -4.10 -11.71 27.06
CA LYS A 16 -5.12 -12.14 28.03
C LYS A 16 -6.31 -12.65 27.24
N GLY A 17 -6.38 -13.98 27.10
CA GLY A 17 -7.51 -14.77 26.59
C GLY A 17 -8.34 -14.12 25.49
N VAL A 18 -8.18 -14.61 24.25
CA VAL A 18 -8.99 -14.11 23.11
C VAL A 18 -10.47 -14.32 23.42
N LYS A 19 -11.15 -13.29 23.88
CA LYS A 19 -12.54 -13.07 23.52
C LYS A 19 -12.50 -12.71 22.03
N HIS A 20 -13.29 -13.39 21.21
CA HIS A 20 -13.59 -12.93 19.85
C HIS A 20 -14.20 -11.52 19.98
N GLU A 21 -13.36 -10.51 20.06
CA GLU A 21 -13.79 -9.14 19.85
C GLU A 21 -14.24 -9.05 18.41
N LYS A 22 -15.49 -8.60 18.24
CA LYS A 22 -16.02 -8.21 16.95
C LYS A 22 -14.97 -7.33 16.27
N ASP A 23 -14.68 -7.59 14.99
CA ASP A 23 -13.81 -6.75 14.17
C ASP A 23 -14.07 -5.28 14.50
N GLU A 24 -13.20 -4.67 15.30
CA GLU A 24 -13.21 -3.23 15.46
C GLU A 24 -12.91 -2.65 14.08
N LYS A 25 -13.98 -2.10 13.48
CA LYS A 25 -13.83 -1.41 12.20
C LYS A 25 -12.81 -0.31 12.40
N THR A 26 -11.64 -0.48 11.81
CA THR A 26 -10.59 0.53 11.86
C THR A 26 -11.15 1.83 11.26
N GLU A 27 -11.36 2.84 12.08
CA GLU A 27 -11.81 4.15 11.60
C GLU A 27 -10.60 4.89 11.02
N TYR A 28 -10.52 4.95 9.71
CA TYR A 28 -9.54 5.79 9.02
C TYR A 28 -10.06 7.23 8.96
N ASN A 29 -9.39 8.13 9.65
CA ASN A 29 -9.68 9.56 9.55
C ASN A 29 -8.87 10.18 8.40
N VAL A 30 -9.10 9.71 7.18
CA VAL A 30 -8.43 10.16 5.97
C VAL A 30 -9.45 10.53 4.89
N SER A 31 -9.20 11.62 4.20
CA SER A 31 -9.95 12.06 3.03
C SER A 31 -8.98 12.43 1.91
N LEU A 32 -9.42 12.28 0.67
CA LEU A 32 -8.65 12.79 -0.47
C LEU A 32 -8.52 14.31 -0.36
N PRO A 33 -7.40 14.88 -0.85
CA PRO A 33 -7.25 16.35 -0.90
C PRO A 33 -8.42 17.00 -1.65
N GLN A 34 -8.91 18.14 -1.18
CA GLN A 34 -9.99 18.88 -1.83
C GLN A 34 -9.70 19.22 -3.31
N CYS A 35 -8.41 19.37 -3.65
CA CYS A 35 -7.93 19.64 -5.00
C CYS A 35 -7.81 18.37 -5.86
N TYR A 36 -8.16 17.19 -5.34
CA TYR A 36 -8.08 15.96 -6.12
C TYR A 36 -8.99 15.99 -7.35
N GLN A 37 -8.39 15.75 -8.52
CA GLN A 37 -9.09 15.60 -9.79
C GLN A 37 -8.73 14.24 -10.39
N PRO A 38 -9.74 13.43 -10.79
CA PRO A 38 -9.49 12.11 -11.37
C PRO A 38 -8.91 12.22 -12.78
N LEU A 39 -7.88 11.40 -13.08
CA LEU A 39 -7.24 11.40 -14.40
C LEU A 39 -8.02 10.63 -15.48
N TRP A 40 -9.05 9.87 -15.12
CA TRP A 40 -9.94 9.24 -16.11
C TRP A 40 -11.00 10.22 -16.69
N LYS A 41 -11.08 11.43 -16.16
CA LYS A 41 -11.88 12.51 -16.71
C LYS A 41 -10.97 13.49 -17.43
N PRO A 42 -11.11 13.69 -18.75
CA PRO A 42 -10.31 14.67 -19.48
C PRO A 42 -10.45 16.08 -18.88
N SER A 43 -9.36 16.81 -18.83
CA SER A 43 -9.32 18.17 -18.29
C SER A 43 -8.52 19.09 -19.21
N LYS A 44 -8.88 20.38 -19.23
CA LYS A 44 -8.12 21.44 -19.90
C LYS A 44 -6.98 21.99 -19.03
N ASP A 45 -6.86 21.54 -17.78
CA ASP A 45 -5.77 21.92 -16.89
C ASP A 45 -4.42 21.48 -17.50
N PRO A 46 -3.45 22.38 -17.68
CA PRO A 46 -2.11 22.00 -18.18
C PRO A 46 -1.43 20.89 -17.37
N LEU A 47 -1.68 20.82 -16.06
CA LEU A 47 -1.14 19.78 -15.21
C LEU A 47 -1.74 18.38 -15.48
N TYR A 48 -2.94 18.31 -16.05
CA TYR A 48 -3.53 17.04 -16.51
C TYR A 48 -2.61 16.33 -17.52
N THR A 49 -2.16 17.07 -18.53
CA THR A 49 -1.26 16.52 -19.56
C THR A 49 0.09 16.10 -18.98
N ASN A 50 0.62 16.90 -18.04
CA ASN A 50 1.86 16.55 -17.33
C ASN A 50 1.70 15.29 -16.49
N ALA A 51 0.57 15.13 -15.81
CA ALA A 51 0.26 13.96 -15.00
C ALA A 51 0.16 12.69 -15.86
N ILE A 52 -0.56 12.74 -16.97
CA ILE A 52 -0.66 11.63 -17.93
C ILE A 52 0.73 11.27 -18.48
N SER A 53 1.51 12.26 -18.89
CA SER A 53 2.87 12.04 -19.42
C SER A 53 3.80 11.44 -18.37
N TYR A 54 3.69 11.88 -17.12
CA TYR A 54 4.45 11.33 -16.00
C TYR A 54 4.13 9.84 -15.78
N LEU A 55 2.86 9.48 -15.73
CA LEU A 55 2.41 8.10 -15.54
C LEU A 55 2.80 7.21 -16.72
N LYS A 56 2.63 7.71 -17.96
CA LYS A 56 3.02 6.98 -19.17
C LYS A 56 4.51 6.62 -19.18
N ARG A 57 5.39 7.53 -18.76
CA ARG A 57 6.85 7.24 -18.63
C ARG A 57 7.16 6.16 -17.60
N ARG A 58 6.23 5.88 -16.66
CA ARG A 58 6.30 4.80 -15.68
C ARG A 58 5.57 3.52 -16.10
N GLY A 59 5.12 3.44 -17.37
CA GLY A 59 4.37 2.30 -17.87
C GLY A 59 2.95 2.17 -17.34
N ILE A 60 2.41 3.23 -16.70
CA ILE A 60 1.06 3.26 -16.13
C ILE A 60 0.10 3.83 -17.18
N GLY A 61 -0.87 3.02 -17.59
CA GLY A 61 -1.85 3.36 -18.62
C GLY A 61 -3.24 3.67 -18.09
N GLY A 62 -4.20 3.89 -19.02
CA GLY A 62 -5.56 4.25 -18.68
C GLY A 62 -6.29 3.23 -17.80
N ILE A 63 -6.04 1.93 -18.01
CA ILE A 63 -6.62 0.84 -17.19
C ILE A 63 -6.12 0.94 -15.74
N ASP A 64 -4.82 1.20 -15.55
CA ASP A 64 -4.24 1.36 -14.22
C ASP A 64 -4.77 2.62 -13.53
N ILE A 65 -4.88 3.72 -14.28
CA ILE A 65 -5.47 4.99 -13.80
C ILE A 65 -6.88 4.77 -13.27
N LEU A 66 -7.70 4.05 -14.00
CA LEU A 66 -9.07 3.75 -13.60
C LEU A 66 -9.10 2.80 -12.41
N ARG A 67 -8.37 1.69 -12.49
CA ARG A 67 -8.33 0.65 -11.44
C ARG A 67 -7.94 1.22 -10.08
N TYR A 68 -6.89 2.02 -10.03
CA TYR A 68 -6.36 2.58 -8.78
C TYR A 68 -6.92 3.97 -8.46
N SER A 69 -7.92 4.43 -9.20
CA SER A 69 -8.51 5.75 -9.00
C SER A 69 -7.44 6.85 -8.95
N ILE A 70 -6.46 6.79 -9.86
CA ILE A 70 -5.36 7.75 -9.87
C ILE A 70 -5.86 9.13 -10.31
N GLY A 71 -5.48 10.14 -9.55
CA GLY A 71 -5.78 11.53 -9.85
C GLY A 71 -4.56 12.42 -9.71
N TYR A 72 -4.80 13.72 -9.73
CA TYR A 72 -3.79 14.75 -9.53
C TYR A 72 -4.37 15.94 -8.77
N CYS A 73 -3.48 16.78 -8.27
CA CYS A 73 -3.83 18.07 -7.69
C CYS A 73 -3.05 19.20 -8.38
N SER A 74 -3.76 20.25 -8.77
CA SER A 74 -3.18 21.44 -9.40
C SER A 74 -3.01 22.63 -8.44
N SER A 75 -3.53 22.53 -7.22
CA SER A 75 -3.54 23.64 -6.28
C SER A 75 -3.30 23.19 -4.83
N ASN A 76 -3.27 24.17 -3.93
CA ASN A 76 -3.15 23.98 -2.50
C ASN A 76 -1.87 23.21 -2.08
N GLY A 77 -1.88 22.68 -0.88
CA GLY A 77 -0.74 21.98 -0.29
C GLY A 77 -0.29 20.72 -1.03
N TYR A 78 -1.08 20.23 -2.00
CA TYR A 78 -0.80 19.06 -2.85
C TYR A 78 -0.58 19.41 -4.33
N ALA A 79 -0.38 20.69 -4.65
CA ALA A 79 -0.10 21.11 -6.03
C ALA A 79 1.02 20.28 -6.67
N ASN A 80 0.90 20.05 -7.98
CA ASN A 80 1.86 19.31 -8.81
C ASN A 80 2.01 17.82 -8.45
N ARG A 81 1.05 17.21 -7.76
CA ARG A 81 1.17 15.83 -7.30
C ARG A 81 0.18 14.88 -7.96
N ILE A 82 0.69 13.72 -8.31
CA ILE A 82 -0.12 12.52 -8.57
C ILE A 82 -0.65 12.04 -7.22
N ILE A 83 -1.93 11.77 -7.16
CA ILE A 83 -2.60 11.21 -5.98
C ILE A 83 -3.02 9.78 -6.32
N ILE A 84 -2.57 8.83 -5.52
CA ILE A 84 -2.89 7.41 -5.66
C ILE A 84 -3.62 6.98 -4.39
N PRO A 85 -4.95 6.85 -4.42
CA PRO A 85 -5.74 6.36 -3.29
C PRO A 85 -5.46 4.90 -2.99
N SER A 86 -5.60 4.53 -1.74
CA SER A 86 -5.62 3.15 -1.26
C SER A 86 -6.90 2.92 -0.48
N TYR A 87 -7.52 1.76 -0.70
CA TYR A 87 -8.76 1.37 -0.05
C TYR A 87 -8.57 0.03 0.67
N ASP A 88 -9.27 -0.13 1.80
CA ASP A 88 -9.34 -1.39 2.54
C ASP A 88 -10.26 -2.41 1.84
N CYS A 89 -10.44 -3.58 2.45
CA CYS A 89 -11.27 -4.65 1.91
C CYS A 89 -12.76 -4.28 1.78
N ASP A 90 -13.24 -3.28 2.51
CA ASP A 90 -14.62 -2.76 2.45
C ASP A 90 -14.78 -1.61 1.44
N GLY A 91 -13.71 -1.24 0.73
CA GLY A 91 -13.68 -0.12 -0.22
C GLY A 91 -13.62 1.25 0.46
N LYS A 92 -13.30 1.32 1.75
CA LYS A 92 -13.11 2.57 2.47
C LYS A 92 -11.69 3.09 2.27
N LEU A 93 -11.54 4.39 2.00
CA LEU A 93 -10.22 5.02 1.87
C LEU A 93 -9.44 4.83 3.17
N ASN A 94 -8.29 4.16 3.09
CA ASN A 94 -7.43 3.89 4.24
C ASN A 94 -6.10 4.66 4.18
N TYR A 95 -5.68 5.09 2.99
CA TYR A 95 -4.48 5.91 2.78
C TYR A 95 -4.51 6.58 1.41
N PHE A 96 -3.58 7.47 1.13
CA PHE A 96 -3.22 7.87 -0.23
C PHE A 96 -1.75 8.25 -0.32
N ILE A 97 -1.18 8.12 -1.51
CA ILE A 97 0.17 8.56 -1.81
C ILE A 97 0.09 9.79 -2.69
N ALA A 98 0.86 10.82 -2.34
CA ALA A 98 0.96 12.04 -3.12
C ALA A 98 2.40 12.24 -3.60
N ARG A 99 2.66 11.94 -4.88
CA ARG A 99 3.96 12.00 -5.53
C ARG A 99 4.08 13.23 -6.42
N ASP A 100 5.11 14.03 -6.22
CA ASP A 100 5.41 15.14 -7.10
C ASP A 100 5.79 14.65 -8.51
N MET A 101 5.20 15.31 -9.53
CA MET A 101 5.44 14.98 -10.95
C MET A 101 6.76 15.53 -11.48
N PHE A 102 7.32 16.53 -10.80
CA PHE A 102 8.50 17.23 -11.26
C PHE A 102 9.76 16.70 -10.55
N PRO A 103 10.88 16.48 -11.28
CA PRO A 103 12.08 15.87 -10.72
C PRO A 103 12.78 16.73 -9.68
N ASN A 104 12.70 18.05 -9.83
CA ASN A 104 13.41 19.03 -8.97
C ASN A 104 12.65 19.38 -7.70
N SER A 105 11.59 18.64 -7.36
CA SER A 105 10.85 18.88 -6.13
C SER A 105 11.69 18.57 -4.89
N LYS A 106 11.71 19.49 -3.96
CA LYS A 106 12.37 19.31 -2.64
C LYS A 106 11.76 18.15 -1.86
N PHE A 107 10.45 17.94 -1.99
CA PHE A 107 9.71 16.88 -1.32
C PHE A 107 9.04 15.98 -2.35
N LYS A 108 9.69 14.88 -2.72
CA LYS A 108 9.19 13.91 -3.69
C LYS A 108 7.82 13.34 -3.29
N TYR A 109 7.59 13.14 -1.98
CA TYR A 109 6.34 12.63 -1.43
C TYR A 109 5.79 13.58 -0.38
N LYS A 110 4.46 13.73 -0.36
CA LYS A 110 3.70 14.41 0.68
C LYS A 110 2.44 13.61 0.96
N ASN A 111 2.59 12.57 1.74
CA ASN A 111 1.48 11.69 2.12
C ASN A 111 0.59 12.33 3.21
N PRO A 112 -0.59 11.79 3.52
CA PRO A 112 -1.42 12.29 4.59
C PRO A 112 -0.68 12.23 5.93
N PRO A 113 -0.92 13.17 6.86
CA PRO A 113 -0.26 13.22 8.17
C PRO A 113 -0.86 12.19 9.14
N MET A 114 -0.74 10.91 8.79
CA MET A 114 -1.24 9.80 9.58
C MET A 114 -0.28 8.62 9.53
N SER A 115 -0.50 7.64 10.39
CA SER A 115 0.28 6.41 10.40
C SER A 115 0.18 5.67 9.06
N LYS A 116 1.28 5.05 8.63
CA LYS A 116 1.30 4.08 7.53
C LYS A 116 0.91 2.68 7.98
N ASP A 117 0.43 2.51 9.20
CA ASP A 117 0.02 1.21 9.72
C ASP A 117 -1.33 0.79 9.13
N THR A 118 -1.29 0.43 7.88
CA THR A 118 -2.43 0.00 7.07
C THR A 118 -2.00 -1.04 6.05
N VAL A 119 -2.95 -1.74 5.44
CA VAL A 119 -2.70 -2.59 4.27
C VAL A 119 -3.02 -1.79 3.01
N CYS A 120 -1.96 -1.39 2.31
CA CYS A 120 -2.13 -0.59 1.08
C CYS A 120 -2.68 -1.48 -0.04
N PHE A 121 -3.69 -0.98 -0.78
CA PHE A 121 -4.37 -1.68 -1.88
C PHE A 121 -5.12 -2.94 -1.48
N GLU A 122 -5.53 -3.09 -0.22
CA GLU A 122 -6.15 -4.29 0.32
C GLU A 122 -7.37 -4.76 -0.49
N MET A 123 -8.20 -3.84 -1.01
CA MET A 123 -9.37 -4.18 -1.82
C MET A 123 -9.06 -4.98 -3.09
N PHE A 124 -7.80 -5.00 -3.54
CA PHE A 124 -7.37 -5.72 -4.75
C PHE A 124 -6.70 -7.06 -4.43
N ILE A 125 -6.57 -7.43 -3.15
CA ILE A 125 -5.80 -8.60 -2.72
C ILE A 125 -6.68 -9.84 -2.66
N ASN A 126 -6.26 -10.87 -3.37
CA ASN A 126 -6.77 -12.22 -3.20
C ASN A 126 -5.89 -12.97 -2.18
N TRP A 127 -6.36 -13.07 -0.96
CA TRP A 127 -5.62 -13.70 0.13
C TRP A 127 -5.43 -15.22 -0.02
N ASN A 128 -6.12 -15.86 -0.96
CA ASN A 128 -5.98 -17.29 -1.26
C ASN A 128 -4.85 -17.59 -2.25
N GLU A 129 -4.23 -16.56 -2.83
CA GLU A 129 -3.13 -16.67 -3.77
C GLU A 129 -1.83 -16.13 -3.19
N PRO A 130 -0.66 -16.54 -3.73
CA PRO A 130 0.60 -15.94 -3.34
C PRO A 130 0.58 -14.42 -3.47
N VAL A 131 1.13 -13.73 -2.46
CA VAL A 131 1.19 -12.27 -2.41
C VAL A 131 2.60 -11.81 -2.74
N VAL A 132 2.74 -10.72 -3.49
CA VAL A 132 4.00 -10.03 -3.70
C VAL A 132 4.08 -8.85 -2.74
N LEU A 133 5.19 -8.68 -2.03
CA LEU A 133 5.48 -7.47 -1.24
C LEU A 133 6.54 -6.66 -1.97
N CYS A 134 6.29 -5.39 -2.23
CA CYS A 134 7.24 -4.45 -2.84
C CYS A 134 7.34 -3.15 -2.03
N GLU A 135 8.31 -2.28 -2.34
CA GLU A 135 8.51 -1.06 -1.54
C GLU A 135 7.42 -0.02 -1.76
N GLY A 136 7.11 0.29 -2.99
CA GLY A 136 6.30 1.44 -3.35
C GLY A 136 5.07 1.13 -4.20
N VAL A 137 4.16 2.10 -4.24
CA VAL A 137 2.90 1.97 -5.00
C VAL A 137 3.12 1.90 -6.51
N PHE A 138 4.15 2.57 -7.03
CA PHE A 138 4.44 2.52 -8.46
C PHE A 138 4.94 1.15 -8.88
N ASP A 139 5.74 0.50 -8.02
CA ASP A 139 6.23 -0.87 -8.23
C ASP A 139 5.05 -1.84 -8.21
N ALA A 140 4.16 -1.69 -7.21
CA ALA A 140 2.94 -2.49 -7.12
C ALA A 140 2.06 -2.37 -8.38
N ILE A 141 1.82 -1.16 -8.87
CA ILE A 141 1.03 -0.93 -10.09
C ILE A 141 1.72 -1.56 -11.30
N SER A 142 3.05 -1.49 -11.38
CA SER A 142 3.84 -2.05 -12.50
C SER A 142 3.90 -3.58 -12.49
N ILE A 143 3.95 -4.19 -11.31
CA ILE A 143 3.96 -5.65 -11.12
C ILE A 143 2.65 -6.28 -11.63
N ARG A 144 1.51 -5.60 -11.48
CA ARG A 144 0.18 -6.04 -11.98
C ARG A 144 -0.23 -7.44 -11.52
N ARG A 145 0.21 -7.85 -10.35
CA ARG A 145 -0.10 -9.14 -9.72
C ARG A 145 -0.86 -8.91 -8.41
N ASN A 146 -1.01 -9.96 -7.63
CA ASN A 146 -1.51 -9.92 -6.26
C ASN A 146 -0.43 -9.28 -5.36
N VAL A 147 -0.39 -7.96 -5.23
CA VAL A 147 0.76 -7.21 -4.70
C VAL A 147 0.35 -6.17 -3.67
N ILE A 148 1.12 -6.08 -2.58
CA ILE A 148 0.96 -5.10 -1.51
C ILE A 148 2.23 -4.25 -1.44
N PRO A 149 2.16 -2.92 -1.64
CA PRO A 149 3.28 -2.02 -1.38
C PRO A 149 3.41 -1.77 0.13
N LEU A 150 4.62 -1.93 0.64
CA LEU A 150 4.95 -1.77 2.05
C LEU A 150 4.99 -0.30 2.51
N LEU A 151 5.09 0.64 1.57
CA LEU A 151 5.35 2.07 1.83
C LEU A 151 6.63 2.30 2.66
N GLY A 152 7.56 1.37 2.57
CA GLY A 152 8.84 1.26 3.26
C GLY A 152 9.47 -0.10 2.97
N LYS A 153 10.37 -0.55 3.86
CA LYS A 153 11.12 -1.79 3.66
C LYS A 153 10.60 -2.97 4.51
N PHE A 154 9.65 -2.70 5.41
CA PHE A 154 9.10 -3.70 6.34
C PHE A 154 7.58 -3.59 6.45
N PRO A 155 6.86 -4.71 6.68
CA PRO A 155 5.42 -4.71 6.81
C PRO A 155 4.96 -3.96 8.07
N SER A 156 3.84 -3.28 7.97
CA SER A 156 3.16 -2.67 9.12
C SER A 156 2.61 -3.75 10.06
N LYS A 157 2.32 -3.38 11.30
CA LYS A 157 1.70 -4.31 12.27
C LYS A 157 0.36 -4.83 11.75
N THR A 158 -0.45 -3.94 11.18
CA THR A 158 -1.74 -4.28 10.57
C THR A 158 -1.56 -5.27 9.42
N LEU A 159 -0.55 -5.11 8.56
CA LEU A 159 -0.29 -6.07 7.49
C LEU A 159 0.11 -7.44 8.04
N VAL A 160 1.02 -7.50 9.03
CA VAL A 160 1.42 -8.77 9.66
C VAL A 160 0.21 -9.48 10.27
N LYS A 161 -0.62 -8.75 11.02
CA LYS A 161 -1.88 -9.28 11.58
C LYS A 161 -2.75 -9.87 10.46
N ARG A 162 -2.94 -9.15 9.37
CA ARG A 162 -3.77 -9.59 8.24
C ARG A 162 -3.20 -10.83 7.53
N LEU A 163 -1.88 -10.90 7.33
CA LEU A 163 -1.23 -12.09 6.75
C LEU A 163 -1.48 -13.36 7.58
N VAL A 164 -1.40 -13.23 8.92
CA VAL A 164 -1.67 -14.33 9.85
C VAL A 164 -3.16 -14.71 9.87
N GLU A 165 -4.07 -13.75 9.99
CA GLU A 165 -5.52 -13.96 9.99
C GLU A 165 -6.02 -14.64 8.72
N LYS A 166 -5.48 -14.21 7.58
CA LYS A 166 -5.82 -14.77 6.27
C LYS A 166 -5.04 -16.04 5.92
N GLN A 167 -4.18 -16.52 6.83
CA GLN A 167 -3.38 -17.74 6.66
C GLN A 167 -2.62 -17.78 5.33
N VAL A 168 -2.01 -16.66 4.94
CA VAL A 168 -1.24 -16.56 3.70
C VAL A 168 -0.12 -17.61 3.70
N LYS A 169 -0.03 -18.39 2.63
CA LYS A 169 0.91 -19.52 2.56
C LYS A 169 2.24 -19.14 1.93
N LYS A 170 2.21 -18.22 0.97
CA LYS A 170 3.38 -17.86 0.17
C LYS A 170 3.45 -16.38 -0.12
N ILE A 171 4.65 -15.82 0.02
CA ILE A 171 4.94 -14.42 -0.28
C ILE A 171 6.20 -14.33 -1.13
N TYR A 172 6.16 -13.51 -2.18
CA TYR A 172 7.32 -13.11 -2.94
C TYR A 172 7.78 -11.73 -2.46
N VAL A 173 9.05 -11.62 -2.07
CA VAL A 173 9.65 -10.36 -1.62
C VAL A 173 10.36 -9.71 -2.83
N ALA A 174 9.84 -8.58 -3.29
CA ALA A 174 10.30 -7.82 -4.45
C ALA A 174 10.69 -6.39 -4.03
N LEU A 175 11.73 -6.25 -3.23
CA LEU A 175 12.31 -4.96 -2.85
C LEU A 175 13.34 -4.51 -3.87
N ASP A 176 13.70 -3.22 -3.84
CA ASP A 176 14.71 -2.64 -4.72
C ASP A 176 16.09 -3.31 -4.52
N GLU A 177 16.94 -3.28 -5.54
CA GLU A 177 18.24 -3.97 -5.53
C GLU A 177 19.14 -3.51 -4.37
N ASP A 178 19.10 -2.25 -4.01
CA ASP A 178 19.84 -1.67 -2.89
C ASP A 178 19.31 -2.11 -1.51
N ALA A 179 18.10 -2.69 -1.46
CA ALA A 179 17.46 -3.21 -0.24
C ALA A 179 17.64 -4.72 -0.04
N ARG A 180 18.61 -5.37 -0.69
CA ARG A 180 18.83 -6.83 -0.62
C ARG A 180 18.93 -7.36 0.82
N GLN A 181 19.63 -6.66 1.72
CA GLN A 181 19.75 -7.06 3.11
C GLN A 181 18.39 -6.98 3.85
N ASP A 182 17.59 -5.99 3.53
CA ASP A 182 16.25 -5.83 4.09
C ASP A 182 15.32 -6.92 3.55
N ALA A 183 15.44 -7.31 2.27
CA ALA A 183 14.69 -8.42 1.69
C ALA A 183 14.98 -9.75 2.42
N ILE A 184 16.26 -10.06 2.70
CA ILE A 184 16.65 -11.26 3.44
C ILE A 184 16.07 -11.24 4.87
N LYS A 185 16.15 -10.09 5.56
CA LYS A 185 15.57 -9.96 6.91
C LYS A 185 14.05 -10.13 6.88
N LEU A 186 13.38 -9.54 5.89
CA LEU A 186 11.94 -9.66 5.71
C LEU A 186 11.54 -11.11 5.43
N SER A 187 12.25 -11.82 4.54
CA SER A 187 11.99 -13.23 4.25
C SER A 187 12.12 -14.09 5.52
N LYS A 188 13.20 -13.93 6.28
CA LYS A 188 13.37 -14.65 7.55
C LYS A 188 12.23 -14.37 8.52
N PHE A 189 11.87 -13.08 8.68
CA PHE A 189 10.76 -12.67 9.52
C PHE A 189 9.43 -13.33 9.12
N LEU A 190 9.12 -13.40 7.82
CA LEU A 190 7.90 -14.04 7.33
C LEU A 190 7.92 -15.57 7.54
N MET A 191 9.08 -16.19 7.38
CA MET A 191 9.25 -17.63 7.64
C MET A 191 9.01 -17.98 9.11
N ASP A 192 9.33 -17.10 10.07
CA ASP A 192 9.01 -17.29 11.49
C ASP A 192 7.50 -17.37 11.76
N TYR A 193 6.68 -16.82 10.87
CA TYR A 193 5.21 -16.95 10.86
C TYR A 193 4.69 -18.15 10.04
N GLY A 194 5.61 -19.01 9.54
CA GLY A 194 5.25 -20.17 8.73
C GLY A 194 4.84 -19.83 7.29
N ILE A 195 5.24 -18.67 6.78
CA ILE A 195 4.95 -18.22 5.42
C ILE A 195 6.16 -18.56 4.54
N GLU A 196 5.93 -19.28 3.43
CA GLU A 196 6.96 -19.54 2.42
C GLU A 196 7.35 -18.25 1.70
N THR A 197 8.66 -18.00 1.48
CA THR A 197 9.18 -16.80 0.80
C THR A 197 10.17 -17.14 -0.31
#